data_f5f32892b6047b42f93d37ea9ae166bf
#
_entry.id   f5f32892b6047b42f93d37ea9ae166bf
#
_cell.length_a   1.000
_cell.length_b   1.000
_cell.length_c   1.000
_cell.angle_alpha   90.00
_cell.angle_beta   90.00
_cell.angle_gamma   90.00
#
_symmetry.space_group_name_H-M   'P 1'
#
loop_
_entity.id
_entity.type
_entity.pdbx_description
1 polymer ?
#
loop_
_entity_poly.entity_id
_entity_poly.type
_entity_poly.pdbx_seq_one_letter_code
_entity_poly.pdbx_strand_id
1 'polypeptide(L)'
;MAQNKKERLLWGLGLLGTAVFSLLMVWLHYQQLISTGYYYSDIPAHMAGRAMGNTGFSLVTILLRFVFGIGGNLGTAVFLGAVNLLTLLIFAWAIRKAVPQVCPGAALLWSLAANLCQAVWMPNGGYWYFGAITGTIYHNTTYIMLQPLALIAFFLFLSLAEHHGQLQWRSWAALTVLLTVATAIKPSYLFVFAPALLVALVVDLIRTHGKAIPWEVWLGCTVLPGILLCIIQAKVLFTGGDDSGMALIFTTDFDPEKVLWGVFNYSARHGLMRSLVFVGAVVLLLFRQWRGAYAYKFSLLLFAISLTEGICLTETGSRMYDGNLWWGAFICYDILLLESLIQLLCSLHKKYARR
;
A
#
# COMPACT_ATOMS: atom_id res chain seq x y z
N MET A 1 -26.38 -8.24 30.04
CA MET A 1 -26.28 -9.61 29.44
C MET A 1 -26.33 -9.62 27.92
N ALA A 2 -27.26 -8.96 27.26
CA ALA A 2 -27.41 -8.96 25.79
C ALA A 2 -26.18 -8.37 25.04
N GLN A 3 -25.58 -7.28 25.51
CA GLN A 3 -24.41 -6.64 24.92
C GLN A 3 -23.21 -7.61 24.87
N ASN A 4 -22.98 -8.34 25.94
CA ASN A 4 -21.89 -9.32 26.03
C ASN A 4 -22.08 -10.50 25.03
N LYS A 5 -23.32 -10.91 24.75
CA LYS A 5 -23.63 -11.96 23.76
C LYS A 5 -23.35 -11.49 22.33
N LYS A 6 -23.72 -10.25 22.00
CA LYS A 6 -23.46 -9.64 20.68
C LYS A 6 -21.95 -9.48 20.42
N GLU A 7 -21.19 -9.02 21.41
CA GLU A 7 -19.74 -8.86 21.29
C GLU A 7 -19.03 -10.19 21.11
N ARG A 8 -19.45 -11.25 21.84
CA ARG A 8 -18.92 -12.60 21.66
C ARG A 8 -19.20 -13.15 20.27
N LEU A 9 -20.41 -12.91 19.74
CA LEU A 9 -20.76 -13.31 18.38
C LEU A 9 -19.88 -12.60 17.35
N LEU A 10 -19.73 -11.28 17.45
CA LEU A 10 -18.87 -10.51 16.55
C LEU A 10 -17.42 -10.96 16.63
N TRP A 11 -16.94 -11.30 17.84
CA TRP A 11 -15.60 -11.84 18.03
C TRP A 11 -15.42 -13.20 17.32
N GLY A 12 -16.36 -14.12 17.51
CA GLY A 12 -16.34 -15.41 16.83
C GLY A 12 -16.39 -15.27 15.31
N LEU A 13 -17.25 -14.41 14.77
CA LEU A 13 -17.34 -14.13 13.34
C LEU A 13 -16.07 -13.47 12.80
N GLY A 14 -15.49 -12.52 13.55
CA GLY A 14 -14.23 -11.86 13.16
C GLY A 14 -13.06 -12.84 13.09
N LEU A 15 -12.91 -13.73 14.08
CA LEU A 15 -11.88 -14.77 14.08
C LEU A 15 -12.08 -15.77 12.96
N LEU A 16 -13.31 -16.27 12.77
CA LEU A 16 -13.62 -17.20 11.69
C LEU A 16 -13.32 -16.59 10.32
N GLY A 17 -13.79 -15.36 10.08
CA GLY A 17 -13.53 -14.65 8.83
C GLY A 17 -12.04 -14.44 8.58
N THR A 18 -11.27 -14.07 9.61
CA THR A 18 -9.81 -13.92 9.53
C THR A 18 -9.12 -15.24 9.21
N ALA A 19 -9.54 -16.34 9.83
CA ALA A 19 -9.00 -17.67 9.56
C ALA A 19 -9.30 -18.11 8.13
N VAL A 20 -10.54 -17.94 7.67
CA VAL A 20 -10.94 -18.26 6.29
C VAL A 20 -10.15 -17.42 5.28
N PHE A 21 -10.01 -16.10 5.50
CA PHE A 21 -9.20 -15.23 4.65
C PHE A 21 -7.74 -15.70 4.57
N SER A 22 -7.14 -16.02 5.74
CA SER A 22 -5.74 -16.47 5.78
C SER A 22 -5.53 -17.78 5.01
N LEU A 23 -6.44 -18.74 5.17
CA LEU A 23 -6.39 -20.01 4.44
C LEU A 23 -6.58 -19.81 2.93
N LEU A 24 -7.49 -18.90 2.54
CA LEU A 24 -7.69 -18.56 1.13
C LEU A 24 -6.45 -17.89 0.52
N MET A 25 -5.76 -17.01 1.25
CA MET A 25 -4.52 -16.40 0.77
C MET A 25 -3.39 -17.43 0.63
N VAL A 26 -3.21 -18.31 1.61
CA VAL A 26 -2.24 -19.41 1.51
C VAL A 26 -2.55 -20.31 0.32
N TRP A 27 -3.82 -20.69 0.15
CA TRP A 27 -4.26 -21.50 -0.99
C TRP A 27 -4.00 -20.80 -2.33
N LEU A 28 -4.34 -19.50 -2.43
CA LEU A 28 -4.12 -18.72 -3.65
C LEU A 28 -2.64 -18.67 -4.01
N HIS A 29 -1.77 -18.32 -3.05
CA HIS A 29 -0.32 -18.26 -3.30
C HIS A 29 0.27 -19.63 -3.62
N TYR A 30 -0.26 -20.70 -3.02
CA TYR A 30 0.15 -22.05 -3.40
C TYR A 30 -0.24 -22.38 -4.85
N GLN A 31 -1.47 -22.03 -5.28
CA GLN A 31 -1.89 -22.19 -6.67
C GLN A 31 -1.05 -21.36 -7.63
N GLN A 32 -0.68 -20.13 -7.26
CA GLN A 32 0.20 -19.28 -8.05
C GLN A 32 1.61 -19.87 -8.26
N LEU A 33 2.07 -20.69 -7.32
CA LEU A 33 3.38 -21.36 -7.39
C LEU A 33 3.37 -22.63 -8.24
N ILE A 34 2.25 -23.39 -8.22
CA ILE A 34 2.18 -24.71 -8.87
C ILE A 34 1.45 -24.70 -10.21
N SER A 35 0.57 -23.71 -10.45
CA SER A 35 -0.25 -23.66 -11.68
C SER A 35 0.49 -22.95 -12.80
N THR A 36 0.55 -23.60 -13.94
CA THR A 36 1.09 -23.00 -15.17
C THR A 36 -0.04 -22.28 -15.92
N GLY A 37 -0.14 -20.97 -15.71
CA GLY A 37 -0.97 -20.09 -16.56
C GLY A 37 -2.35 -19.71 -16.06
N TYR A 38 -3.02 -20.47 -15.17
CA TYR A 38 -4.34 -20.11 -14.68
C TYR A 38 -4.33 -19.08 -13.54
N TYR A 39 -3.38 -19.23 -12.60
CA TYR A 39 -3.15 -18.27 -11.53
C TYR A 39 -1.86 -17.51 -11.82
N TYR A 40 -1.95 -16.49 -12.68
CA TYR A 40 -0.78 -15.68 -13.03
C TYR A 40 -0.21 -14.96 -11.80
N SER A 41 1.11 -15.04 -11.63
CA SER A 41 1.84 -14.36 -10.57
C SER A 41 3.28 -14.14 -10.96
N ASP A 42 3.90 -13.11 -10.41
CA ASP A 42 5.33 -12.83 -10.54
C ASP A 42 6.19 -13.61 -9.50
N ILE A 43 5.56 -14.38 -8.60
CA ILE A 43 6.28 -15.18 -7.59
C ILE A 43 7.33 -16.09 -8.24
N PRO A 44 7.00 -16.92 -9.26
CA PRO A 44 8.00 -17.79 -9.89
C PRO A 44 9.15 -17.00 -10.55
N ALA A 45 8.85 -15.83 -11.12
CA ALA A 45 9.86 -14.96 -11.72
C ALA A 45 10.83 -14.40 -10.67
N HIS A 46 10.33 -13.94 -9.54
CA HIS A 46 11.17 -13.50 -8.41
C HIS A 46 11.98 -14.65 -7.82
N MET A 47 11.41 -15.86 -7.71
CA MET A 47 12.14 -17.02 -7.24
C MET A 47 13.24 -17.47 -8.20
N ALA A 48 12.97 -17.46 -9.50
CA ALA A 48 13.94 -17.80 -10.53
C ALA A 48 15.03 -16.73 -10.69
N GLY A 49 14.82 -15.54 -10.14
CA GLY A 49 15.73 -14.42 -10.32
C GLY A 49 15.72 -13.80 -11.70
N ARG A 50 14.75 -14.15 -12.54
CA ARG A 50 14.64 -13.66 -13.94
C ARG A 50 13.94 -12.30 -14.05
N ALA A 51 13.18 -11.90 -13.01
CA ALA A 51 12.37 -10.67 -13.05
C ALA A 51 13.19 -9.38 -13.13
N MET A 52 14.49 -9.45 -12.88
CA MET A 52 15.35 -8.27 -12.82
C MET A 52 16.75 -8.57 -13.36
N GLY A 53 16.96 -8.95 -14.57
CA GLY A 53 18.26 -9.20 -15.25
C GLY A 53 19.52 -9.40 -14.37
N ASN A 54 19.58 -8.79 -13.19
CA ASN A 54 20.62 -8.90 -12.17
C ASN A 54 19.99 -9.02 -10.77
N THR A 55 19.82 -10.24 -10.30
CA THR A 55 18.97 -10.66 -9.18
C THR A 55 19.54 -10.44 -7.78
N GLY A 56 20.77 -9.99 -7.66
CA GLY A 56 21.46 -9.89 -6.38
C GLY A 56 20.96 -8.81 -5.43
N PHE A 57 20.16 -7.85 -5.90
CA PHE A 57 19.77 -6.66 -5.11
C PHE A 57 18.28 -6.53 -4.77
N SER A 58 17.46 -7.52 -5.11
CA SER A 58 16.05 -7.54 -4.69
C SER A 58 15.90 -8.25 -3.36
N LEU A 59 15.55 -7.51 -2.32
CA LEU A 59 15.26 -8.09 -1.00
C LEU A 59 14.15 -9.14 -1.07
N VAL A 60 13.15 -8.93 -1.95
CA VAL A 60 12.08 -9.90 -2.19
C VAL A 60 12.62 -11.22 -2.71
N THR A 61 13.49 -11.18 -3.72
CA THR A 61 14.10 -12.39 -4.29
C THR A 61 14.90 -13.15 -3.24
N ILE A 62 15.68 -12.44 -2.42
CA ILE A 62 16.48 -13.05 -1.34
C ILE A 62 15.56 -13.74 -0.33
N LEU A 63 14.53 -13.03 0.15
CA LEU A 63 13.59 -13.56 1.16
C LEU A 63 12.79 -14.75 0.61
N LEU A 64 12.26 -14.65 -0.61
CA LEU A 64 11.49 -15.74 -1.20
C LEU A 64 12.34 -16.99 -1.43
N ARG A 65 13.57 -16.85 -1.90
CA ARG A 65 14.51 -17.98 -2.07
C ARG A 65 14.86 -18.62 -0.73
N PHE A 66 15.09 -17.80 0.29
CA PHE A 66 15.36 -18.30 1.64
C PHE A 66 14.17 -19.10 2.18
N VAL A 67 12.96 -18.54 2.10
CA VAL A 67 11.74 -19.22 2.56
C VAL A 67 11.46 -20.49 1.76
N PHE A 68 11.65 -20.42 0.43
CA PHE A 68 11.51 -21.59 -0.42
C PHE A 68 12.52 -22.69 -0.11
N GLY A 69 13.77 -22.32 0.19
CA GLY A 69 14.81 -23.28 0.59
C GLY A 69 14.47 -24.04 1.86
N ILE A 70 13.67 -23.44 2.77
CA ILE A 70 13.24 -24.09 4.02
C ILE A 70 11.96 -24.90 3.83
N GLY A 71 10.96 -24.35 3.16
CA GLY A 71 9.59 -24.89 3.14
C GLY A 71 9.00 -25.17 1.77
N GLY A 72 9.78 -25.01 0.69
CA GLY A 72 9.31 -25.20 -0.69
C GLY A 72 8.12 -24.29 -1.05
N ASN A 73 7.29 -24.74 -1.97
CA ASN A 73 6.09 -24.01 -2.41
C ASN A 73 5.12 -23.73 -1.25
N LEU A 74 4.91 -24.70 -0.36
CA LEU A 74 4.00 -24.53 0.77
C LEU A 74 4.53 -23.48 1.76
N GLY A 75 5.82 -23.55 2.11
CA GLY A 75 6.44 -22.57 3.00
C GLY A 75 6.34 -21.14 2.42
N THR A 76 6.59 -21.00 1.12
CA THR A 76 6.45 -19.70 0.43
C THR A 76 5.00 -19.19 0.44
N ALA A 77 4.03 -20.07 0.19
CA ALA A 77 2.61 -19.72 0.24
C ALA A 77 2.15 -19.29 1.65
N VAL A 78 2.58 -20.02 2.66
CA VAL A 78 2.31 -19.70 4.08
C VAL A 78 2.94 -18.36 4.46
N PHE A 79 4.17 -18.10 4.05
CA PHE A 79 4.84 -16.81 4.29
C PHE A 79 4.06 -15.64 3.69
N LEU A 80 3.68 -15.72 2.41
CA LEU A 80 2.91 -14.67 1.74
C LEU A 80 1.50 -14.52 2.35
N GLY A 81 0.84 -15.62 2.68
CA GLY A 81 -0.42 -15.60 3.42
C GLY A 81 -0.31 -14.92 4.78
N ALA A 82 0.79 -15.14 5.50
CA ALA A 82 1.07 -14.46 6.77
C ALA A 82 1.30 -12.96 6.59
N VAL A 83 1.93 -12.53 5.49
CA VAL A 83 2.07 -11.10 5.16
C VAL A 83 0.70 -10.45 4.89
N ASN A 84 -0.20 -11.12 4.15
CA ASN A 84 -1.57 -10.64 3.96
C ASN A 84 -2.34 -10.58 5.29
N LEU A 85 -2.18 -11.58 6.15
CA LEU A 85 -2.78 -11.56 7.50
C LEU A 85 -2.23 -10.39 8.33
N LEU A 86 -0.94 -10.10 8.27
CA LEU A 86 -0.34 -8.96 8.96
C LEU A 86 -0.97 -7.64 8.50
N THR A 87 -1.18 -7.45 7.19
CA THR A 87 -1.88 -6.28 6.65
C THR A 87 -3.28 -6.16 7.24
N LEU A 88 -4.06 -7.24 7.24
CA LEU A 88 -5.40 -7.28 7.84
C LEU A 88 -5.39 -6.89 9.31
N LEU A 89 -4.44 -7.41 10.09
CA LEU A 89 -4.31 -7.11 11.52
C LEU A 89 -3.91 -5.65 11.77
N ILE A 90 -3.06 -5.05 10.90
CA ILE A 90 -2.72 -3.63 10.97
C ILE A 90 -3.97 -2.76 10.74
N PHE A 91 -4.82 -3.10 9.77
CA PHE A 91 -6.09 -2.42 9.55
C PHE A 91 -6.99 -2.50 10.80
N ALA A 92 -7.16 -3.70 11.36
CA ALA A 92 -7.99 -3.89 12.56
C ALA A 92 -7.44 -3.12 13.76
N TRP A 93 -6.12 -3.10 13.93
CA TRP A 93 -5.44 -2.29 14.96
C TRP A 93 -5.68 -0.80 14.77
N ALA A 94 -5.52 -0.29 13.54
CA ALA A 94 -5.72 1.13 13.24
C ALA A 94 -7.17 1.57 13.49
N ILE A 95 -8.14 0.76 13.07
CA ILE A 95 -9.57 0.99 13.34
C ILE A 95 -9.82 1.07 14.87
N ARG A 96 -9.28 0.12 15.62
CA ARG A 96 -9.41 0.09 17.09
C ARG A 96 -8.77 1.28 17.77
N LYS A 97 -7.57 1.66 17.32
CA LYS A 97 -6.85 2.83 17.86
C LYS A 97 -7.62 4.12 17.61
N ALA A 98 -8.17 4.28 16.40
CA ALA A 98 -8.89 5.49 16.01
C ALA A 98 -10.33 5.54 16.55
N VAL A 99 -10.99 4.39 16.73
CA VAL A 99 -12.39 4.25 17.16
C VAL A 99 -12.48 3.21 18.28
N PRO A 100 -12.10 3.55 19.53
CA PRO A 100 -12.06 2.60 20.66
C PRO A 100 -13.40 1.93 20.98
N GLN A 101 -14.51 2.53 20.56
CA GLN A 101 -15.88 2.02 20.77
C GLN A 101 -16.18 0.80 19.87
N VAL A 102 -15.43 0.60 18.78
CA VAL A 102 -15.56 -0.59 17.93
C VAL A 102 -14.96 -1.78 18.67
N CYS A 103 -15.73 -2.83 18.93
CA CYS A 103 -15.21 -4.03 19.59
C CYS A 103 -14.20 -4.77 18.67
N PRO A 104 -13.28 -5.58 19.24
CA PRO A 104 -12.22 -6.23 18.45
C PRO A 104 -12.75 -7.08 17.29
N GLY A 105 -13.82 -7.85 17.50
CA GLY A 105 -14.43 -8.66 16.44
C GLY A 105 -15.01 -7.83 15.30
N ALA A 106 -15.66 -6.70 15.62
CA ALA A 106 -16.13 -5.77 14.60
C ALA A 106 -14.98 -5.11 13.83
N ALA A 107 -13.87 -4.79 14.48
CA ALA A 107 -12.69 -4.26 13.82
C ALA A 107 -12.09 -5.26 12.83
N LEU A 108 -12.02 -6.54 13.18
CA LEU A 108 -11.61 -7.61 12.26
C LEU A 108 -12.55 -7.71 11.05
N LEU A 109 -13.87 -7.66 11.27
CA LEU A 109 -14.86 -7.72 10.17
C LEU A 109 -14.75 -6.51 9.24
N TRP A 110 -14.57 -5.30 9.78
CA TRP A 110 -14.34 -4.10 8.97
C TRP A 110 -13.02 -4.16 8.21
N SER A 111 -11.97 -4.69 8.83
CA SER A 111 -10.68 -4.93 8.18
C SER A 111 -10.80 -5.93 7.04
N LEU A 112 -11.52 -7.04 7.24
CA LEU A 112 -11.84 -8.01 6.19
C LEU A 112 -12.60 -7.35 5.04
N ALA A 113 -13.65 -6.58 5.35
CA ALA A 113 -14.42 -5.87 4.34
C ALA A 113 -13.52 -4.92 3.52
N ALA A 114 -12.64 -4.15 4.16
CA ALA A 114 -11.73 -3.25 3.49
C ALA A 114 -10.75 -4.00 2.58
N ASN A 115 -10.11 -5.07 3.08
CA ASN A 115 -9.18 -5.88 2.28
C ASN A 115 -9.88 -6.62 1.13
N LEU A 116 -11.14 -7.04 1.30
CA LEU A 116 -11.95 -7.64 0.24
C LEU A 116 -12.52 -6.61 -0.74
N CYS A 117 -12.77 -5.36 -0.32
CA CYS A 117 -13.24 -4.28 -1.20
C CYS A 117 -12.14 -3.73 -2.12
N GLN A 118 -10.88 -3.93 -1.80
CA GLN A 118 -9.80 -3.80 -2.78
C GLN A 118 -9.95 -4.84 -3.89
N ALA A 119 -10.65 -5.86 -3.61
CA ALA A 119 -10.87 -7.05 -4.39
C ALA A 119 -12.33 -7.14 -4.84
N VAL A 120 -12.79 -6.28 -5.73
CA VAL A 120 -14.05 -6.54 -6.41
C VAL A 120 -13.79 -7.54 -7.53
N TRP A 121 -14.47 -8.69 -7.44
CA TRP A 121 -14.41 -9.74 -8.45
C TRP A 121 -14.77 -9.17 -9.83
N MET A 122 -13.82 -9.24 -10.74
CA MET A 122 -14.02 -8.93 -12.15
C MET A 122 -13.62 -10.17 -12.95
N PRO A 123 -14.56 -10.88 -13.57
CA PRO A 123 -14.23 -11.92 -14.51
C PRO A 123 -13.57 -11.26 -15.73
N ASN A 124 -12.27 -11.31 -15.80
CA ASN A 124 -11.52 -10.82 -16.93
C ASN A 124 -10.75 -11.98 -17.55
N GLY A 125 -11.24 -12.50 -18.68
CA GLY A 125 -10.51 -13.44 -19.50
C GLY A 125 -10.14 -14.78 -18.86
N GLY A 126 -10.87 -15.24 -17.84
CA GLY A 126 -10.62 -16.52 -17.15
C GLY A 126 -9.69 -16.43 -15.94
N TYR A 127 -9.18 -15.26 -15.59
CA TYR A 127 -8.37 -15.08 -14.40
C TYR A 127 -9.21 -14.65 -13.19
N TRP A 128 -9.11 -15.41 -12.10
CA TRP A 128 -9.77 -15.14 -10.83
C TRP A 128 -8.91 -14.19 -10.00
N TYR A 129 -8.93 -12.91 -10.33
CA TYR A 129 -8.22 -11.91 -9.56
C TYR A 129 -9.18 -10.90 -8.98
N PHE A 130 -8.98 -10.65 -7.71
CA PHE A 130 -9.70 -9.68 -6.93
C PHE A 130 -9.00 -8.33 -7.01
N GLY A 131 -9.66 -7.31 -7.49
CA GLY A 131 -9.13 -5.96 -7.41
C GLY A 131 -10.03 -4.94 -8.07
N ALA A 132 -10.35 -3.88 -7.35
CA ALA A 132 -11.13 -2.78 -7.90
C ALA A 132 -10.32 -1.96 -8.91
N ILE A 133 -9.00 -1.94 -8.78
CA ILE A 133 -8.08 -1.16 -9.62
C ILE A 133 -7.41 -2.05 -10.66
N THR A 134 -6.88 -3.18 -10.24
CA THR A 134 -6.41 -4.23 -11.14
C THR A 134 -6.96 -5.56 -10.65
N GLY A 135 -7.40 -6.43 -11.57
CA GLY A 135 -7.80 -7.78 -11.20
C GLY A 135 -6.68 -8.65 -10.60
N THR A 136 -5.54 -8.07 -10.22
CA THR A 136 -4.32 -8.84 -10.00
C THR A 136 -3.41 -8.34 -8.87
N ILE A 137 -3.92 -7.58 -7.88
CA ILE A 137 -3.07 -7.08 -6.80
C ILE A 137 -2.30 -8.20 -6.09
N TYR A 138 -2.92 -9.36 -5.89
CA TYR A 138 -2.29 -10.51 -5.24
C TYR A 138 -1.31 -11.30 -6.15
N HIS A 139 -1.14 -10.91 -7.42
CA HIS A 139 -0.10 -11.52 -8.26
C HIS A 139 1.28 -10.91 -7.98
N ASN A 140 1.34 -9.68 -7.51
CA ASN A 140 2.58 -8.94 -7.34
C ASN A 140 3.13 -9.10 -5.93
N THR A 141 4.13 -9.94 -5.80
CA THR A 141 4.77 -10.28 -4.53
C THR A 141 5.41 -9.07 -3.86
N THR A 142 6.00 -8.17 -4.65
CA THR A 142 6.64 -6.96 -4.11
C THR A 142 5.61 -6.02 -3.50
N TYR A 143 4.41 -5.93 -4.10
CA TYR A 143 3.29 -5.17 -3.55
C TYR A 143 2.80 -5.76 -2.23
N ILE A 144 2.54 -7.09 -2.19
CA ILE A 144 2.09 -7.78 -0.98
C ILE A 144 3.04 -7.52 0.19
N MET A 145 4.35 -7.64 -0.04
CA MET A 145 5.36 -7.44 1.00
C MET A 145 5.53 -5.96 1.38
N LEU A 146 5.31 -5.04 0.46
CA LEU A 146 5.39 -3.59 0.70
C LEU A 146 4.21 -3.08 1.56
N GLN A 147 3.01 -3.62 1.36
CA GLN A 147 1.77 -3.13 1.94
C GLN A 147 1.80 -2.94 3.47
N PRO A 148 2.16 -3.96 4.29
CA PRO A 148 2.24 -3.78 5.74
C PRO A 148 3.32 -2.79 6.15
N LEU A 149 4.44 -2.71 5.43
CA LEU A 149 5.53 -1.79 5.74
C LEU A 149 5.12 -0.34 5.48
N ALA A 150 4.44 -0.07 4.37
CA ALA A 150 3.93 1.25 4.02
C ALA A 150 2.89 1.74 5.05
N LEU A 151 1.99 0.85 5.49
CA LEU A 151 1.01 1.15 6.54
C LEU A 151 1.69 1.51 7.87
N ILE A 152 2.67 0.71 8.30
CA ILE A 152 3.41 0.98 9.54
C ILE A 152 4.20 2.30 9.40
N ALA A 153 4.83 2.55 8.25
CA ALA A 153 5.55 3.80 7.99
C ALA A 153 4.61 5.01 8.05
N PHE A 154 3.41 4.90 7.47
CA PHE A 154 2.37 5.93 7.56
C PHE A 154 2.01 6.25 9.01
N PHE A 155 1.74 5.23 9.84
CA PHE A 155 1.39 5.45 11.25
C PHE A 155 2.55 5.94 12.11
N LEU A 156 3.78 5.54 11.82
CA LEU A 156 4.98 6.09 12.47
C LEU A 156 5.16 7.56 12.12
N PHE A 157 4.99 7.92 10.85
CA PHE A 157 5.02 9.32 10.42
C PHE A 157 3.96 10.16 11.14
N LEU A 158 2.71 9.67 11.21
CA LEU A 158 1.65 10.37 11.94
C LEU A 158 2.00 10.57 13.41
N SER A 159 2.57 9.56 14.05
CA SER A 159 2.99 9.67 15.45
C SER A 159 4.10 10.71 15.63
N LEU A 160 5.04 10.82 14.69
CA LEU A 160 6.06 11.87 14.71
C LEU A 160 5.44 13.26 14.48
N ALA A 161 4.46 13.36 13.56
CA ALA A 161 3.77 14.62 13.27
C ALA A 161 2.91 15.10 14.46
N GLU A 162 2.32 14.18 15.23
CA GLU A 162 1.60 14.49 16.48
C GLU A 162 2.51 15.10 17.56
N HIS A 163 3.80 14.75 17.56
CA HIS A 163 4.81 15.25 18.51
C HIS A 163 5.70 16.34 17.86
N HIS A 164 5.08 17.22 17.11
CA HIS A 164 5.72 18.31 16.40
C HIS A 164 6.73 19.08 17.29
N GLY A 165 7.92 19.32 16.74
CA GLY A 165 9.01 20.01 17.45
C GLY A 165 9.77 19.16 18.48
N GLN A 166 9.36 17.91 18.73
CA GLN A 166 10.01 16.99 19.67
C GLN A 166 10.68 15.84 18.92
N LEU A 167 12.00 15.77 18.98
CA LEU A 167 12.72 14.66 18.35
C LEU A 167 12.53 13.36 19.13
N GLN A 168 11.66 12.50 18.61
CA GLN A 168 11.50 11.13 19.09
C GLN A 168 12.44 10.19 18.31
N TRP A 169 13.71 10.15 18.71
CA TRP A 169 14.77 9.47 17.96
C TRP A 169 14.47 8.01 17.63
N ARG A 170 13.77 7.27 18.52
CA ARG A 170 13.40 5.85 18.29
C ARG A 170 12.39 5.73 17.16
N SER A 171 11.34 6.54 17.18
CA SER A 171 10.30 6.55 16.13
C SER A 171 10.89 7.07 14.81
N TRP A 172 11.77 8.06 14.87
CA TRP A 172 12.51 8.57 13.72
C TRP A 172 13.39 7.48 13.08
N ALA A 173 14.22 6.79 13.89
CA ALA A 173 15.07 5.70 13.41
C ALA A 173 14.23 4.53 12.85
N ALA A 174 13.13 4.17 13.53
CA ALA A 174 12.22 3.14 13.05
C ALA A 174 11.59 3.50 11.70
N LEU A 175 11.14 4.75 11.52
CA LEU A 175 10.61 5.23 10.23
C LEU A 175 11.67 5.18 9.14
N THR A 176 12.89 5.65 9.43
CA THR A 176 14.02 5.63 8.48
C THR A 176 14.36 4.21 8.03
N VAL A 177 14.51 3.28 8.96
CA VAL A 177 14.79 1.86 8.67
C VAL A 177 13.64 1.26 7.87
N LEU A 178 12.40 1.52 8.27
CA LEU A 178 11.23 0.96 7.62
C LEU A 178 11.05 1.45 6.18
N LEU A 179 11.25 2.75 5.94
CA LEU A 179 11.24 3.31 4.58
C LEU A 179 12.36 2.73 3.72
N THR A 180 13.55 2.52 4.30
CA THR A 180 14.67 1.91 3.60
C THR A 180 14.38 0.45 3.23
N VAL A 181 13.83 -0.35 4.16
CA VAL A 181 13.43 -1.74 3.90
C VAL A 181 12.29 -1.81 2.88
N ALA A 182 11.29 -0.94 3.00
CA ALA A 182 10.20 -0.83 2.03
C ALA A 182 10.74 -0.52 0.62
N THR A 183 11.72 0.38 0.53
CA THR A 183 12.39 0.72 -0.73
C THR A 183 13.20 -0.46 -1.28
N ALA A 184 13.87 -1.23 -0.42
CA ALA A 184 14.60 -2.45 -0.84
C ALA A 184 13.67 -3.52 -1.42
N ILE A 185 12.40 -3.54 -1.00
CA ILE A 185 11.35 -4.41 -1.54
C ILE A 185 10.83 -3.83 -2.85
N LYS A 186 10.33 -2.59 -2.81
CA LYS A 186 9.79 -1.84 -3.96
C LYS A 186 9.83 -0.34 -3.68
N PRO A 187 10.47 0.47 -4.52
CA PRO A 187 10.63 1.90 -4.28
C PRO A 187 9.33 2.73 -4.45
N SER A 188 8.26 2.13 -4.99
CA SER A 188 7.03 2.83 -5.34
C SER A 188 6.42 3.64 -4.19
N TYR A 189 6.52 3.17 -2.95
CA TYR A 189 6.01 3.93 -1.80
C TYR A 189 6.90 5.13 -1.46
N LEU A 190 8.21 4.98 -1.55
CA LEU A 190 9.15 6.09 -1.30
C LEU A 190 8.97 7.22 -2.32
N PHE A 191 8.73 6.88 -3.60
CA PHE A 191 8.50 7.86 -4.66
C PHE A 191 7.30 8.75 -4.36
N VAL A 192 6.27 8.20 -3.76
CA VAL A 192 5.09 8.97 -3.32
C VAL A 192 5.31 9.65 -1.97
N PHE A 193 5.89 8.92 -1.01
CA PHE A 193 6.04 9.40 0.36
C PHE A 193 6.99 10.59 0.47
N ALA A 194 8.12 10.57 -0.26
CA ALA A 194 9.12 11.65 -0.19
C ALA A 194 8.57 13.00 -0.71
N PRO A 195 7.92 13.10 -1.88
CA PRO A 195 7.31 14.37 -2.28
C PRO A 195 6.11 14.77 -1.39
N ALA A 196 5.32 13.81 -0.88
CA ALA A 196 4.24 14.12 0.08
C ALA A 196 4.81 14.69 1.39
N LEU A 197 5.89 14.11 1.89
CA LEU A 197 6.61 14.61 3.05
C LEU A 197 7.14 16.02 2.77
N LEU A 198 7.78 16.25 1.63
CA LEU A 198 8.26 17.58 1.24
C LEU A 198 7.15 18.62 1.25
N VAL A 199 5.99 18.33 0.66
CA VAL A 199 4.82 19.23 0.69
C VAL A 199 4.38 19.49 2.13
N ALA A 200 4.31 18.45 2.98
CA ALA A 200 3.94 18.61 4.38
C ALA A 200 4.92 19.50 5.14
N LEU A 201 6.23 19.31 4.94
CA LEU A 201 7.28 20.11 5.57
C LEU A 201 7.27 21.57 5.09
N VAL A 202 7.05 21.81 3.79
CA VAL A 202 6.90 23.18 3.26
C VAL A 202 5.68 23.88 3.84
N VAL A 203 4.55 23.19 3.93
CA VAL A 203 3.34 23.74 4.57
C VAL A 203 3.60 24.06 6.05
N ASP A 204 4.31 23.18 6.74
CA ASP A 204 4.65 23.39 8.15
C ASP A 204 5.63 24.55 8.32
N LEU A 205 6.67 24.64 7.51
CA LEU A 205 7.61 25.76 7.47
C LEU A 205 6.90 27.12 7.30
N ILE A 206 5.95 27.19 6.39
CA ILE A 206 5.14 28.40 6.16
C ILE A 206 4.31 28.73 7.41
N ARG A 207 3.64 27.73 8.00
CA ARG A 207 2.77 27.90 9.17
C ARG A 207 3.51 28.30 10.42
N THR A 208 4.69 27.74 10.63
CA THR A 208 5.54 28.01 11.80
C THR A 208 6.43 29.24 11.62
N HIS A 209 6.44 29.87 10.43
CA HIS A 209 7.36 30.93 10.06
C HIS A 209 8.83 30.52 10.32
N GLY A 210 9.18 29.26 10.00
CA GLY A 210 10.51 28.72 10.14
C GLY A 210 10.96 28.36 11.58
N LYS A 211 10.06 28.43 12.56
CA LYS A 211 10.42 28.14 13.96
C LYS A 211 10.72 26.67 14.23
N ALA A 212 10.27 25.76 13.39
CA ALA A 212 10.45 24.32 13.54
C ALA A 212 11.50 23.72 12.58
N ILE A 213 12.30 24.53 11.89
CA ILE A 213 13.31 24.08 10.92
C ILE A 213 14.14 22.88 11.41
N PRO A 214 14.71 22.85 12.64
CA PRO A 214 15.51 21.70 13.07
C PRO A 214 14.70 20.38 13.05
N TRP A 215 13.44 20.42 13.47
CA TRP A 215 12.56 19.25 13.47
C TRP A 215 12.19 18.84 12.04
N GLU A 216 11.89 19.80 11.17
CA GLU A 216 11.57 19.58 9.77
C GLU A 216 12.74 18.93 9.02
N VAL A 217 13.96 19.40 9.25
CA VAL A 217 15.18 18.81 8.67
C VAL A 217 15.35 17.37 9.16
N TRP A 218 15.22 17.12 10.47
CA TRP A 218 15.29 15.75 11.01
C TRP A 218 14.25 14.84 10.35
N LEU A 219 13.02 15.28 10.24
CA LEU A 219 11.96 14.48 9.61
C LEU A 219 12.24 14.25 8.12
N GLY A 220 12.71 15.27 7.40
CA GLY A 220 13.14 15.15 6.00
C GLY A 220 14.28 14.16 5.78
N CYS A 221 15.22 14.05 6.73
CA CYS A 221 16.30 13.09 6.64
C CYS A 221 15.88 11.62 6.68
N THR A 222 14.64 11.29 7.09
CA THR A 222 14.15 9.90 7.14
C THR A 222 14.12 9.23 5.76
N VAL A 223 13.97 9.98 4.69
CA VAL A 223 13.90 9.45 3.32
C VAL A 223 15.28 9.28 2.65
N LEU A 224 16.34 9.90 3.17
CA LEU A 224 17.65 9.93 2.52
C LEU A 224 18.28 8.54 2.31
N PRO A 225 18.27 7.61 3.28
CA PRO A 225 18.80 6.26 3.06
C PRO A 225 18.02 5.49 1.98
N GLY A 226 16.70 5.66 1.92
CA GLY A 226 15.86 5.08 0.87
C GLY A 226 16.20 5.65 -0.51
N ILE A 227 16.38 6.98 -0.63
CA ILE A 227 16.79 7.63 -1.89
C ILE A 227 18.16 7.12 -2.33
N LEU A 228 19.12 7.04 -1.42
CA LEU A 228 20.44 6.48 -1.72
C LEU A 228 20.35 5.03 -2.21
N LEU A 229 19.53 4.22 -1.55
CA LEU A 229 19.28 2.84 -1.96
C LEU A 229 18.65 2.77 -3.37
N CYS A 230 17.70 3.63 -3.71
CA CYS A 230 17.14 3.73 -5.06
C CYS A 230 18.22 4.03 -6.12
N ILE A 231 19.12 4.96 -5.82
CA ILE A 231 20.22 5.30 -6.73
C ILE A 231 21.16 4.12 -6.92
N ILE A 232 21.47 3.37 -5.85
CA ILE A 232 22.30 2.17 -5.92
C ILE A 232 21.60 1.08 -6.73
N GLN A 233 20.31 0.81 -6.45
CA GLN A 233 19.51 -0.18 -7.17
C GLN A 233 19.42 0.19 -8.66
N ALA A 234 19.16 1.44 -8.99
CA ALA A 234 19.11 1.91 -10.37
C ALA A 234 20.42 1.64 -11.11
N LYS A 235 21.57 1.99 -10.49
CA LYS A 235 22.89 1.74 -11.11
C LYS A 235 23.21 0.26 -11.30
N VAL A 236 22.80 -0.60 -10.37
CA VAL A 236 23.10 -2.04 -10.43
C VAL A 236 22.15 -2.79 -11.37
N LEU A 237 20.87 -2.42 -11.37
CA LEU A 237 19.84 -3.12 -12.14
C LEU A 237 19.84 -2.75 -13.64
N PHE A 238 20.29 -1.53 -13.98
CA PHE A 238 20.20 -0.99 -15.34
C PHE A 238 21.56 -0.83 -16.05
N THR A 239 22.63 -1.43 -15.52
CA THR A 239 23.99 -1.40 -16.16
C THR A 239 24.22 -2.48 -17.21
N GLY A 240 23.25 -3.31 -17.52
CA GLY A 240 23.39 -4.47 -18.42
C GLY A 240 22.86 -4.25 -19.82
N GLY A 241 23.48 -3.40 -20.62
CA GLY A 241 23.56 -3.56 -22.09
C GLY A 241 22.29 -3.55 -22.96
N ASP A 242 21.11 -3.68 -22.41
CA ASP A 242 19.86 -3.54 -23.14
C ASP A 242 19.35 -2.09 -23.01
N ASP A 243 18.70 -1.55 -24.07
CA ASP A 243 18.14 -0.18 -24.16
C ASP A 243 17.11 0.19 -23.09
N SER A 244 16.99 -0.58 -22.02
CA SER A 244 16.13 -0.36 -20.86
C SER A 244 16.78 0.60 -19.87
N GLY A 245 16.89 1.87 -20.25
CA GLY A 245 17.20 2.93 -19.31
C GLY A 245 15.98 3.27 -18.45
N MET A 246 16.15 3.54 -17.14
CA MET A 246 15.14 4.25 -16.37
C MET A 246 15.27 5.75 -16.64
N ALA A 247 14.66 6.24 -17.69
CA ALA A 247 14.35 7.64 -17.81
C ALA A 247 12.85 7.81 -17.52
N LEU A 248 12.50 8.63 -16.55
CA LEU A 248 11.14 9.08 -16.35
C LEU A 248 10.81 10.01 -17.52
N ILE A 249 9.89 9.59 -18.37
CA ILE A 249 9.37 10.45 -19.44
C ILE A 249 8.06 11.04 -18.95
N PHE A 250 7.95 12.36 -19.03
CA PHE A 250 6.69 13.03 -18.85
C PHE A 250 5.82 12.68 -20.08
N THR A 251 4.80 11.86 -19.87
CA THR A 251 3.91 11.48 -20.99
C THR A 251 2.93 12.59 -21.26
N THR A 252 3.35 13.59 -22.04
CA THR A 252 2.47 14.63 -22.58
C THR A 252 1.64 14.16 -23.78
N ASP A 253 2.04 13.04 -24.39
CA ASP A 253 1.33 12.44 -25.51
C ASP A 253 0.22 11.51 -25.01
N PHE A 254 -0.98 11.98 -25.06
CA PHE A 254 -2.21 11.20 -24.86
C PHE A 254 -2.50 10.28 -26.07
N ASP A 255 -1.48 9.60 -26.56
CA ASP A 255 -1.65 8.63 -27.61
C ASP A 255 -2.36 7.39 -27.06
N PRO A 256 -3.56 7.03 -27.60
CA PRO A 256 -4.32 5.86 -27.14
C PRO A 256 -3.58 4.54 -27.30
N GLU A 257 -2.59 4.46 -28.16
CA GLU A 257 -1.74 3.28 -28.39
C GLU A 257 -0.55 3.23 -27.43
N LYS A 258 -0.22 4.34 -26.76
CA LYS A 258 0.82 4.39 -25.74
C LYS A 258 0.22 4.10 -24.36
N VAL A 259 0.93 3.34 -23.60
CA VAL A 259 0.68 2.66 -22.33
C VAL A 259 -0.28 3.32 -21.35
N LEU A 260 -0.24 4.63 -21.21
CA LEU A 260 -1.10 5.34 -20.26
C LEU A 260 -2.58 5.15 -20.56
N TRP A 261 -2.97 5.26 -21.81
CA TRP A 261 -4.36 5.06 -22.22
C TRP A 261 -4.76 3.59 -22.29
N GLY A 262 -3.85 2.67 -22.62
CA GLY A 262 -4.13 1.22 -22.61
C GLY A 262 -4.41 0.73 -21.21
N VAL A 263 -3.51 0.99 -20.26
CA VAL A 263 -3.70 0.65 -18.84
C VAL A 263 -4.82 1.50 -18.22
N PHE A 264 -4.91 2.78 -18.53
CA PHE A 264 -5.95 3.66 -18.02
C PHE A 264 -7.32 3.38 -18.66
N ASN A 265 -7.43 3.12 -19.95
CA ASN A 265 -8.72 2.85 -20.59
C ASN A 265 -9.35 1.52 -20.15
N TYR A 266 -8.59 0.46 -19.98
CA TYR A 266 -9.15 -0.85 -19.71
C TYR A 266 -9.33 -1.14 -18.22
N SER A 267 -8.34 -0.83 -17.40
CA SER A 267 -8.39 -1.08 -15.95
C SER A 267 -8.92 0.11 -15.16
N ALA A 268 -8.64 1.33 -15.59
CA ALA A 268 -8.93 2.53 -14.82
C ALA A 268 -10.35 3.04 -15.00
N ARG A 269 -10.97 2.95 -16.19
CA ARG A 269 -12.38 3.36 -16.32
C ARG A 269 -13.31 2.59 -15.41
N HIS A 270 -13.06 1.31 -15.19
CA HIS A 270 -13.93 0.45 -14.40
C HIS A 270 -13.40 0.22 -12.98
N GLY A 271 -12.10 0.06 -12.80
CA GLY A 271 -11.49 -0.22 -11.51
C GLY A 271 -11.32 1.03 -10.65
N LEU A 272 -10.65 2.06 -11.16
CA LEU A 272 -10.40 3.30 -10.42
C LEU A 272 -11.72 4.01 -10.07
N MET A 273 -12.63 4.16 -11.05
CA MET A 273 -13.93 4.81 -10.81
C MET A 273 -14.73 4.08 -9.72
N ARG A 274 -14.79 2.76 -9.74
CA ARG A 274 -15.48 1.97 -8.71
C ARG A 274 -14.81 2.08 -7.34
N SER A 275 -13.49 2.05 -7.31
CA SER A 275 -12.72 2.23 -6.08
C SER A 275 -12.96 3.60 -5.45
N LEU A 276 -13.09 4.64 -6.27
CA LEU A 276 -13.30 6.00 -5.80
C LEU A 276 -14.72 6.28 -5.29
N VAL A 277 -15.71 5.44 -5.57
CA VAL A 277 -17.10 5.68 -5.12
C VAL A 277 -17.18 5.82 -3.61
N PHE A 278 -16.64 4.87 -2.85
CA PHE A 278 -16.67 4.93 -1.36
C PHE A 278 -15.83 6.09 -0.83
N VAL A 279 -14.59 6.20 -1.30
CA VAL A 279 -13.68 7.27 -0.88
C VAL A 279 -14.23 8.64 -1.24
N GLY A 280 -14.74 8.81 -2.46
CA GLY A 280 -15.38 10.04 -2.92
C GLY A 280 -16.62 10.40 -2.10
N ALA A 281 -17.45 9.42 -1.74
CA ALA A 281 -18.57 9.65 -0.84
C ALA A 281 -18.12 10.15 0.53
N VAL A 282 -17.06 9.58 1.11
CA VAL A 282 -16.48 10.05 2.38
C VAL A 282 -15.92 11.47 2.25
N VAL A 283 -15.19 11.76 1.17
CA VAL A 283 -14.66 13.10 0.88
C VAL A 283 -15.77 14.13 0.86
N LEU A 284 -16.86 13.85 0.16
CA LEU A 284 -17.96 14.79 -0.02
C LEU A 284 -18.86 14.91 1.22
N LEU A 285 -19.30 13.77 1.77
CA LEU A 285 -20.31 13.74 2.83
C LEU A 285 -19.74 14.04 4.21
N LEU A 286 -18.47 13.73 4.45
CA LEU A 286 -17.82 13.92 5.75
C LEU A 286 -16.80 15.06 5.75
N PHE A 287 -16.88 15.99 4.79
CA PHE A 287 -15.92 17.08 4.63
C PHE A 287 -15.66 17.86 5.92
N ARG A 288 -16.73 18.24 6.63
CA ARG A 288 -16.62 19.00 7.90
C ARG A 288 -15.87 18.24 8.99
N GLN A 289 -15.88 16.90 8.94
CA GLN A 289 -15.21 16.05 9.91
C GLN A 289 -13.73 15.87 9.53
N TRP A 290 -13.45 15.41 8.32
CA TRP A 290 -12.09 15.03 7.93
C TRP A 290 -11.15 16.21 7.70
N ARG A 291 -11.67 17.41 7.38
CA ARG A 291 -10.84 18.62 7.24
C ARG A 291 -10.00 18.95 8.49
N GLY A 292 -10.44 18.50 9.67
CA GLY A 292 -9.68 18.57 10.92
C GLY A 292 -8.73 17.41 11.17
N ALA A 293 -8.85 16.31 10.42
CA ALA A 293 -8.07 15.09 10.61
C ALA A 293 -6.77 15.13 9.77
N TYR A 294 -5.63 15.28 10.43
CA TYR A 294 -4.34 15.34 9.74
C TYR A 294 -4.05 14.05 8.96
N ALA A 295 -4.28 12.89 9.58
CA ALA A 295 -4.10 11.58 8.96
C ALA A 295 -4.86 11.45 7.63
N TYR A 296 -6.14 11.85 7.62
CA TYR A 296 -6.94 11.81 6.39
C TYR A 296 -6.42 12.75 5.31
N LYS A 297 -6.03 13.98 5.68
CA LYS A 297 -5.47 14.95 4.72
C LYS A 297 -4.15 14.45 4.13
N PHE A 298 -3.30 13.85 4.95
CA PHE A 298 -2.03 13.31 4.48
C PHE A 298 -2.24 12.08 3.59
N SER A 299 -3.22 11.21 3.90
CA SER A 299 -3.58 10.08 3.03
C SER A 299 -4.15 10.54 1.67
N LEU A 300 -4.94 11.62 1.64
CA LEU A 300 -5.38 12.26 0.39
C LEU A 300 -4.21 12.83 -0.41
N LEU A 301 -3.25 13.46 0.25
CA LEU A 301 -2.05 14.00 -0.40
C LEU A 301 -1.21 12.87 -1.01
N LEU A 302 -0.97 11.80 -0.25
CA LEU A 302 -0.28 10.60 -0.76
C LEU A 302 -0.97 10.06 -2.00
N PHE A 303 -2.28 9.89 -1.95
CA PHE A 303 -3.05 9.36 -3.08
C PHE A 303 -3.04 10.30 -4.28
N ALA A 304 -3.18 11.61 -4.09
CA ALA A 304 -3.12 12.60 -5.17
C ALA A 304 -1.76 12.59 -5.88
N ILE A 305 -0.65 12.56 -5.12
CA ILE A 305 0.70 12.48 -5.68
C ILE A 305 0.88 11.17 -6.43
N SER A 306 0.46 10.05 -5.86
CA SER A 306 0.59 8.73 -6.50
C SER A 306 -0.20 8.59 -7.79
N LEU A 307 -1.39 9.21 -7.87
CA LEU A 307 -2.15 9.30 -9.12
C LEU A 307 -1.42 10.17 -10.15
N THR A 308 -0.86 11.31 -9.72
CA THR A 308 -0.08 12.17 -10.60
C THR A 308 1.14 11.43 -11.16
N GLU A 309 1.85 10.67 -10.32
CA GLU A 309 2.96 9.83 -10.79
C GLU A 309 2.50 8.79 -11.80
N GLY A 310 1.46 8.01 -11.47
CA GLY A 310 0.95 6.96 -12.35
C GLY A 310 0.40 7.49 -13.69
N ILE A 311 -0.16 8.71 -13.70
CA ILE A 311 -0.73 9.33 -14.90
C ILE A 311 0.32 10.04 -15.73
N CYS A 312 1.26 10.74 -15.07
CA CYS A 312 2.18 11.68 -15.75
C CYS A 312 3.56 11.08 -16.03
N LEU A 313 3.95 9.99 -15.37
CA LEU A 313 5.28 9.42 -15.47
C LEU A 313 5.22 7.97 -15.97
N THR A 314 6.18 7.57 -16.79
CA THR A 314 6.36 6.18 -17.21
C THR A 314 7.85 5.83 -17.28
N GLU A 315 8.17 4.54 -17.18
CA GLU A 315 9.52 4.04 -17.46
C GLU A 315 9.79 4.08 -18.98
N THR A 316 11.05 4.05 -19.39
CA THR A 316 11.45 3.94 -20.79
C THR A 316 11.96 2.54 -21.13
N GLY A 317 12.07 2.24 -22.42
CA GLY A 317 12.58 0.98 -22.89
C GLY A 317 11.58 -0.17 -22.76
N SER A 318 12.06 -1.38 -22.58
CA SER A 318 11.26 -2.61 -22.53
C SER A 318 10.25 -2.65 -21.37
N ARG A 319 10.50 -1.86 -20.33
CA ARG A 319 9.64 -1.79 -19.11
C ARG A 319 8.57 -0.71 -19.18
N MET A 320 8.51 0.04 -20.25
CA MET A 320 7.55 1.13 -20.45
C MET A 320 6.09 0.69 -20.20
N TYR A 321 5.80 -0.59 -20.47
CA TYR A 321 4.46 -1.18 -20.40
C TYR A 321 4.15 -1.90 -19.08
N ASP A 322 5.11 -1.99 -18.15
CA ASP A 322 4.92 -2.74 -16.88
C ASP A 322 4.03 -2.02 -15.86
N GLY A 323 3.75 -0.73 -16.06
CA GLY A 323 2.90 0.04 -15.16
C GLY A 323 3.47 0.19 -13.75
N ASN A 324 4.79 0.14 -13.58
CA ASN A 324 5.44 0.09 -12.26
C ASN A 324 5.14 1.30 -11.36
N LEU A 325 4.89 2.47 -11.94
CA LEU A 325 4.57 3.69 -11.18
C LEU A 325 3.15 3.69 -10.59
N TRP A 326 2.24 2.85 -11.11
CA TRP A 326 0.90 2.67 -10.55
C TRP A 326 0.89 1.94 -9.20
N TRP A 327 1.94 1.19 -8.86
CA TRP A 327 2.00 0.49 -7.57
C TRP A 327 2.02 1.43 -6.36
N GLY A 328 2.56 2.65 -6.53
CA GLY A 328 2.43 3.72 -5.55
C GLY A 328 0.96 4.10 -5.30
N ALA A 329 0.16 4.21 -6.37
CA ALA A 329 -1.25 4.55 -6.27
C ALA A 329 -2.06 3.46 -5.54
N PHE A 330 -1.75 2.17 -5.76
CA PHE A 330 -2.43 1.07 -5.07
C PHE A 330 -2.17 1.09 -3.56
N ILE A 331 -0.91 1.27 -3.14
CA ILE A 331 -0.56 1.39 -1.73
C ILE A 331 -1.22 2.61 -1.07
N CYS A 332 -1.18 3.76 -1.74
CA CYS A 332 -1.77 4.99 -1.20
C CYS A 332 -3.30 4.93 -1.19
N TYR A 333 -3.91 4.21 -2.12
CA TYR A 333 -5.34 3.92 -2.09
C TYR A 333 -5.72 3.08 -0.85
N ASP A 334 -4.95 2.06 -0.50
CA ASP A 334 -5.19 1.25 0.69
C ASP A 334 -5.17 2.08 1.97
N ILE A 335 -4.19 2.98 2.08
CA ILE A 335 -4.10 3.91 3.21
C ILE A 335 -5.33 4.83 3.24
N LEU A 336 -5.71 5.39 2.10
CA LEU A 336 -6.86 6.28 1.99
C LEU A 336 -8.19 5.55 2.24
N LEU A 337 -8.33 4.30 1.79
CA LEU A 337 -9.49 3.45 2.06
C LEU A 337 -9.64 3.19 3.57
N LEU A 338 -8.55 2.83 4.24
CA LEU A 338 -8.53 2.62 5.68
C LEU A 338 -8.92 3.91 6.43
N GLU A 339 -8.32 5.04 6.09
CA GLU A 339 -8.63 6.32 6.70
C GLU A 339 -10.09 6.76 6.43
N SER A 340 -10.61 6.48 5.22
CA SER A 340 -12.02 6.73 4.87
C SER A 340 -12.97 5.90 5.73
N LEU A 341 -12.64 4.63 5.94
CA LEU A 341 -13.41 3.74 6.82
C LEU A 341 -13.39 4.24 8.26
N ILE A 342 -12.23 4.68 8.75
CA ILE A 342 -12.09 5.28 10.09
C ILE A 342 -12.99 6.53 10.22
N GLN A 343 -12.98 7.43 9.22
CA GLN A 343 -13.85 8.61 9.24
C GLN A 343 -15.33 8.24 9.26
N LEU A 344 -15.74 7.24 8.49
CA LEU A 344 -17.12 6.74 8.50
C LEU A 344 -17.51 6.19 9.89
N LEU A 345 -16.68 5.34 10.47
CA LEU A 345 -16.94 4.75 11.80
C LEU A 345 -16.99 5.81 12.90
N CYS A 346 -16.07 6.79 12.88
CA CYS A 346 -16.13 7.93 13.79
C CYS A 346 -17.43 8.72 13.66
N SER A 347 -17.93 8.94 12.44
CA SER A 347 -19.20 9.64 12.20
C SER A 347 -20.39 8.87 12.76
N LEU A 348 -20.44 7.58 12.51
CA LEU A 348 -21.51 6.71 13.01
C LEU A 348 -21.55 6.70 14.54
N HIS A 349 -20.41 6.54 15.22
CA HIS A 349 -20.37 6.52 16.68
C HIS A 349 -20.73 7.87 17.30
N LYS A 350 -20.31 9.01 16.73
CA LYS A 350 -20.74 10.34 17.19
C LYS A 350 -22.25 10.54 17.09
N LYS A 351 -22.87 10.02 16.04
CA LYS A 351 -24.32 10.12 15.84
C LYS A 351 -25.11 9.29 16.88
N TYR A 352 -24.60 8.11 17.24
CA TYR A 352 -25.24 7.25 18.24
C TYR A 352 -25.02 7.74 19.68
N ALA A 353 -23.88 8.36 19.98
CA ALA A 353 -23.62 8.94 21.30
C ALA A 353 -24.49 10.20 21.63
N ARG A 354 -25.11 10.81 20.63
CA ARG A 354 -25.99 11.96 20.76
C ARG A 354 -27.49 11.60 20.86
N ARG A 355 -27.84 10.34 20.74
CA ARG A 355 -29.18 9.79 20.92
C ARG A 355 -29.28 9.04 22.25
#